data_6fb61499a366790bed3218087a4d04eb
#
_entry.id   6fb61499a366790bed3218087a4d04eb
#
_cell.length_a   1.000
_cell.length_b   1.000
_cell.length_c   1.000
_cell.angle_alpha   90.00
_cell.angle_beta   90.00
_cell.angle_gamma   90.00
#
_symmetry.space_group_name_H-M   'P 1'
#
loop_
_entity.id
_entity.type
_entity.pdbx_description
1 polymer ?
#
loop_
_entity_poly.entity_id
_entity_poly.type
_entity_poly.pdbx_seq_one_letter_code
_entity_poly.pdbx_strand_id
1 'polypeptide(L)'
;MKVYLDAVSTTSLDPEVGKTYKKLLDEYYCNSDALYDDGVAIYAMQEKSRSIIADTFGVKKDEIIFTSGASEANSLAIKGLCFRHPERKHLITSIYEHSSVYNSFRQLEEEFGYDVTYLDPDKDGHISAEMVKDALRSETLLVSIMQVNNEIGAVNDVESIAEVVKKHPGTYFHTDITQGVGKVDVDLKNIDMASFSAHKIHGLKGSGVLIKKGFVNLSPIISGGQQEYGIRGGTSNALTNIVLAKTLRIAMENKDKYHDYLVQLHDQLIDGLKDTAKINYDKGLMTLVNISTPVQSEVMLNALNDKGIMVSSKSTCGSRKNELNRTLNALGIDENYALRISFDYTNSKEEIDYFLKTLKEILNKYA
;
A
#
# COMPACT_ATOMS: atom_id res chain seq x y z
N MET A 1 13.27 -15.19 -21.80
CA MET A 1 12.81 -13.82 -21.53
C MET A 1 12.69 -13.68 -20.01
N LYS A 2 12.98 -12.52 -19.43
CA LYS A 2 12.76 -12.27 -18.01
C LYS A 2 11.51 -11.40 -17.87
N VAL A 3 10.48 -11.90 -17.19
CA VAL A 3 9.17 -11.26 -17.06
C VAL A 3 8.85 -11.05 -15.60
N TYR A 4 8.55 -9.81 -15.20
CA TYR A 4 8.21 -9.45 -13.83
C TYR A 4 6.73 -9.11 -13.72
N LEU A 5 5.96 -10.03 -13.11
CA LEU A 5 4.51 -9.91 -12.90
C LEU A 5 4.17 -9.92 -11.41
N ASP A 6 4.96 -9.19 -10.61
CA ASP A 6 4.78 -9.03 -9.17
C ASP A 6 4.89 -7.56 -8.71
N ALA A 7 4.36 -6.64 -9.53
CA ALA A 7 4.40 -5.19 -9.30
C ALA A 7 3.76 -4.75 -7.97
N VAL A 8 2.77 -5.52 -7.49
CA VAL A 8 2.14 -5.28 -6.16
C VAL A 8 3.11 -5.51 -5.01
N SER A 9 4.08 -6.41 -5.14
CA SER A 9 5.11 -6.63 -4.10
C SER A 9 6.12 -5.48 -4.04
N THR A 10 6.60 -5.04 -5.18
CA THR A 10 7.46 -3.84 -5.35
C THR A 10 7.59 -3.53 -6.83
N THR A 11 7.84 -2.29 -7.19
CA THR A 11 8.11 -1.88 -8.57
C THR A 11 9.60 -1.62 -8.81
N SER A 12 10.03 -1.63 -10.07
CA SER A 12 11.36 -1.13 -10.46
C SER A 12 11.45 0.36 -10.17
N LEU A 13 12.66 0.84 -9.87
CA LEU A 13 12.88 2.27 -9.72
C LEU A 13 12.74 2.98 -11.07
N ASP A 14 11.95 4.05 -11.11
CA ASP A 14 11.87 4.90 -12.30
C ASP A 14 13.25 5.49 -12.63
N PRO A 15 13.72 5.43 -13.90
CA PRO A 15 15.03 5.89 -14.29
C PRO A 15 15.27 7.39 -13.98
N GLU A 16 14.25 8.24 -14.12
CA GLU A 16 14.36 9.67 -13.84
C GLU A 16 14.43 9.97 -12.33
N VAL A 17 13.74 9.16 -11.52
CA VAL A 17 13.86 9.20 -10.05
C VAL A 17 15.27 8.77 -9.65
N GLY A 18 15.77 7.66 -10.20
CA GLY A 18 17.12 7.15 -9.95
C GLY A 18 18.21 8.14 -10.32
N LYS A 19 18.11 8.77 -11.49
CA LYS A 19 19.03 9.82 -11.95
C LYS A 19 19.05 11.03 -11.02
N THR A 20 17.86 11.47 -10.58
CA THR A 20 17.75 12.61 -9.65
C THR A 20 18.34 12.27 -8.29
N TYR A 21 18.04 11.07 -7.77
CA TYR A 21 18.59 10.63 -6.49
C TYR A 21 20.12 10.52 -6.52
N LYS A 22 20.67 9.95 -7.60
CA LYS A 22 22.14 9.88 -7.79
C LYS A 22 22.76 11.28 -7.81
N LYS A 23 22.17 12.24 -8.55
CA LYS A 23 22.65 13.62 -8.58
C LYS A 23 22.67 14.25 -7.18
N LEU A 24 21.59 14.06 -6.40
CA LEU A 24 21.52 14.58 -5.03
C LEU A 24 22.58 13.94 -4.12
N LEU A 25 22.85 12.65 -4.25
CA LEU A 25 23.91 11.96 -3.49
C LEU A 25 25.30 12.50 -3.83
N ASP A 26 25.57 12.83 -5.10
CA ASP A 26 26.86 13.37 -5.54
C ASP A 26 27.08 14.84 -5.07
N GLU A 27 25.98 15.61 -4.88
CA GLU A 27 26.05 17.05 -4.56
C GLU A 27 25.86 17.35 -3.06
N TYR A 28 25.09 16.53 -2.34
CA TYR A 28 24.64 16.83 -0.98
C TYR A 28 24.87 15.67 -0.01
N TYR A 29 25.55 15.95 1.11
CA TYR A 29 25.77 14.97 2.20
C TYR A 29 25.49 15.55 3.59
N CYS A 30 25.19 16.84 3.66
CA CYS A 30 25.02 17.55 4.91
C CYS A 30 23.71 17.22 5.61
N ASN A 31 23.68 17.39 6.93
CA ASN A 31 22.45 17.28 7.70
C ASN A 31 21.52 18.46 7.39
N SER A 32 20.27 18.17 7.04
CA SER A 32 19.23 19.19 6.77
C SER A 32 18.89 20.07 7.98
N ASP A 33 19.18 19.63 9.19
CA ASP A 33 18.92 20.40 10.42
C ASP A 33 20.06 21.40 10.74
N ALA A 34 21.17 21.38 9.96
CA ALA A 34 22.30 22.28 10.16
C ALA A 34 22.02 23.68 9.65
N LEU A 35 22.58 24.69 10.33
CA LEU A 35 22.34 26.12 10.02
C LEU A 35 23.31 26.71 8.99
N TYR A 36 24.27 25.95 8.49
CA TYR A 36 25.14 26.38 7.39
C TYR A 36 24.44 26.20 6.03
N ASP A 37 24.91 26.91 5.00
CA ASP A 37 24.22 27.08 3.71
C ASP A 37 23.76 25.78 3.08
N ASP A 38 24.58 24.74 3.04
CA ASP A 38 24.21 23.44 2.46
C ASP A 38 23.08 22.73 3.24
N GLY A 39 23.10 22.82 4.56
CA GLY A 39 22.04 22.26 5.39
C GLY A 39 20.71 22.99 5.14
N VAL A 40 20.74 24.31 5.11
CA VAL A 40 19.59 25.16 4.81
C VAL A 40 19.04 24.86 3.39
N ALA A 41 19.92 24.67 2.41
CA ALA A 41 19.51 24.34 1.04
C ALA A 41 18.80 22.98 0.96
N ILE A 42 19.31 21.93 1.64
CA ILE A 42 18.71 20.61 1.70
C ILE A 42 17.34 20.70 2.39
N TYR A 43 17.26 21.39 3.53
CA TYR A 43 16.00 21.60 4.24
C TYR A 43 14.95 22.28 3.36
N ALA A 44 15.34 23.35 2.64
CA ALA A 44 14.42 24.06 1.73
C ALA A 44 13.90 23.16 0.59
N MET A 45 14.76 22.30 0.02
CA MET A 45 14.36 21.32 -0.99
C MET A 45 13.40 20.29 -0.42
N GLN A 46 13.65 19.76 0.78
CA GLN A 46 12.77 18.81 1.46
C GLN A 46 11.40 19.45 1.73
N GLU A 47 11.37 20.67 2.22
CA GLU A 47 10.12 21.37 2.51
C GLU A 47 9.34 21.72 1.24
N LYS A 48 10.02 21.99 0.12
CA LYS A 48 9.36 22.11 -1.19
C LYS A 48 8.74 20.79 -1.63
N SER A 49 9.43 19.67 -1.42
CA SER A 49 8.90 18.32 -1.71
C SER A 49 7.66 18.02 -0.87
N ARG A 50 7.69 18.39 0.41
CA ARG A 50 6.54 18.26 1.33
C ARG A 50 5.34 19.03 0.81
N SER A 51 5.55 20.27 0.33
CA SER A 51 4.48 21.10 -0.27
C SER A 51 3.90 20.46 -1.53
N ILE A 52 4.73 19.94 -2.43
CA ILE A 52 4.28 19.26 -3.66
C ILE A 52 3.41 18.03 -3.33
N ILE A 53 3.82 17.25 -2.33
CA ILE A 53 3.03 16.08 -1.87
C ILE A 53 1.69 16.55 -1.29
N ALA A 54 1.71 17.60 -0.46
CA ALA A 54 0.51 18.17 0.13
C ALA A 54 -0.47 18.68 -0.93
N ASP A 55 0.02 19.42 -1.92
CA ASP A 55 -0.77 19.94 -3.04
C ASP A 55 -1.40 18.80 -3.87
N THR A 56 -0.66 17.69 -4.08
CA THR A 56 -1.16 16.52 -4.82
C THR A 56 -2.40 15.89 -4.14
N PHE A 57 -2.45 15.89 -2.82
CA PHE A 57 -3.55 15.30 -2.05
C PHE A 57 -4.56 16.34 -1.52
N GLY A 58 -4.40 17.62 -1.87
CA GLY A 58 -5.28 18.70 -1.39
C GLY A 58 -5.26 18.88 0.13
N VAL A 59 -4.10 18.66 0.76
CA VAL A 59 -3.90 18.79 2.21
C VAL A 59 -2.88 19.87 2.54
N LYS A 60 -2.73 20.21 3.83
CA LYS A 60 -1.74 21.21 4.24
C LYS A 60 -0.34 20.60 4.32
N LYS A 61 0.68 21.43 4.17
CA LYS A 61 2.08 21.02 4.23
C LYS A 61 2.44 20.35 5.58
N ASP A 62 1.94 20.87 6.69
CA ASP A 62 2.15 20.36 8.04
C ASP A 62 1.34 19.06 8.35
N GLU A 63 0.52 18.63 7.40
CA GLU A 63 -0.20 17.36 7.44
C GLU A 63 0.59 16.19 6.80
N ILE A 64 1.77 16.48 6.20
CA ILE A 64 2.66 15.48 5.60
C ILE A 64 3.78 15.12 6.59
N ILE A 65 3.89 13.85 6.95
CA ILE A 65 4.94 13.28 7.80
C ILE A 65 5.74 12.26 7.00
N PHE A 66 7.02 12.50 6.79
CA PHE A 66 7.89 11.55 6.12
C PHE A 66 8.22 10.36 7.02
N THR A 67 8.18 9.17 6.45
CA THR A 67 8.46 7.90 7.13
C THR A 67 9.35 7.01 6.26
N SER A 68 9.83 5.91 6.81
CA SER A 68 10.60 4.91 6.06
C SER A 68 9.75 4.02 5.13
N GLY A 69 8.43 4.21 5.13
CA GLY A 69 7.49 3.44 4.33
C GLY A 69 6.13 3.32 5.00
N ALA A 70 5.17 2.74 4.32
CA ALA A 70 3.81 2.57 4.82
C ALA A 70 3.75 1.78 6.14
N SER A 71 4.65 0.82 6.37
CA SER A 71 4.66 0.06 7.62
C SER A 71 4.94 0.92 8.84
N GLU A 72 5.87 1.88 8.74
CA GLU A 72 6.11 2.88 9.79
C GLU A 72 4.93 3.86 9.88
N ALA A 73 4.43 4.35 8.74
CA ALA A 73 3.30 5.27 8.68
C ALA A 73 2.03 4.67 9.31
N ASN A 74 1.69 3.42 8.98
CA ASN A 74 0.57 2.67 9.58
C ASN A 74 0.75 2.50 11.09
N SER A 75 1.95 2.07 11.52
CA SER A 75 2.23 1.90 12.95
C SER A 75 2.12 3.23 13.70
N LEU A 76 2.63 4.32 13.14
CA LEU A 76 2.55 5.66 13.74
C LEU A 76 1.10 6.16 13.82
N ALA A 77 0.32 6.00 12.74
CA ALA A 77 -1.09 6.37 12.71
C ALA A 77 -1.88 5.62 13.79
N ILE A 78 -1.76 4.30 13.83
CA ILE A 78 -2.56 3.42 14.67
C ILE A 78 -2.10 3.52 16.14
N LYS A 79 -0.84 3.17 16.39
CA LYS A 79 -0.33 3.13 17.78
C LYS A 79 -0.14 4.54 18.37
N GLY A 80 0.33 5.49 17.55
CA GLY A 80 0.48 6.88 17.99
C GLY A 80 -0.83 7.51 18.43
N LEU A 81 -1.93 7.22 17.72
CA LEU A 81 -3.27 7.66 18.10
C LEU A 81 -3.73 6.97 19.38
N CYS A 82 -3.60 5.65 19.46
CA CYS A 82 -4.01 4.87 20.63
C CYS A 82 -3.26 5.29 21.91
N PHE A 83 -1.96 5.53 21.81
CA PHE A 83 -1.15 6.00 22.94
C PHE A 83 -1.49 7.44 23.36
N ARG A 84 -2.03 8.24 22.45
CA ARG A 84 -2.50 9.61 22.74
C ARG A 84 -3.86 9.64 23.43
N HIS A 85 -4.71 8.63 23.15
CA HIS A 85 -6.10 8.53 23.63
C HIS A 85 -6.33 7.19 24.35
N PRO A 86 -5.61 6.90 25.45
CA PRO A 86 -5.66 5.61 26.13
C PRO A 86 -7.01 5.31 26.80
N GLU A 87 -7.85 6.33 26.96
CA GLU A 87 -9.19 6.23 27.56
C GLU A 87 -10.24 5.60 26.62
N ARG A 88 -9.98 5.59 25.29
CA ARG A 88 -10.90 5.00 24.30
C ARG A 88 -10.29 3.69 23.80
N LYS A 89 -10.96 2.58 24.07
CA LYS A 89 -10.37 1.26 23.95
C LYS A 89 -10.91 0.41 22.81
N HIS A 90 -11.95 0.86 22.08
CA HIS A 90 -12.48 0.11 20.95
C HIS A 90 -11.88 0.58 19.63
N LEU A 91 -11.47 -0.38 18.81
CA LEU A 91 -10.88 -0.19 17.48
C LEU A 91 -11.59 -1.06 16.45
N ILE A 92 -11.67 -0.61 15.20
CA ILE A 92 -12.26 -1.36 14.09
C ILE A 92 -11.24 -1.45 12.96
N THR A 93 -11.04 -2.65 12.42
CA THR A 93 -10.23 -2.88 11.23
C THR A 93 -10.80 -4.04 10.42
N SER A 94 -10.19 -4.39 9.28
CA SER A 94 -10.57 -5.58 8.53
C SER A 94 -9.60 -6.74 8.77
N ILE A 95 -10.09 -7.97 8.60
CA ILE A 95 -9.25 -9.17 8.72
C ILE A 95 -8.17 -9.24 7.63
N TYR A 96 -8.40 -8.61 6.48
CA TYR A 96 -7.53 -8.73 5.30
C TYR A 96 -6.61 -7.52 5.06
N GLU A 97 -6.40 -6.70 6.08
CA GLU A 97 -5.42 -5.60 6.06
C GLU A 97 -3.99 -6.09 5.79
N HIS A 98 -3.15 -5.20 5.27
CA HIS A 98 -1.72 -5.46 5.23
C HIS A 98 -1.17 -5.78 6.63
N SER A 99 -0.16 -6.65 6.71
CA SER A 99 0.41 -7.11 8.00
C SER A 99 0.84 -5.96 8.92
N SER A 100 1.27 -4.81 8.40
CA SER A 100 1.64 -3.65 9.23
C SER A 100 0.45 -3.00 9.93
N VAL A 101 -0.75 -3.04 9.36
CA VAL A 101 -2.00 -2.62 9.99
C VAL A 101 -2.49 -3.72 10.92
N TYR A 102 -2.76 -4.91 10.40
CA TYR A 102 -3.30 -6.03 11.15
C TYR A 102 -2.50 -6.34 12.43
N ASN A 103 -1.17 -6.47 12.32
CA ASN A 103 -0.34 -6.77 13.49
C ASN A 103 -0.23 -5.58 14.47
N SER A 104 -0.44 -4.34 14.01
CA SER A 104 -0.53 -3.19 14.92
C SER A 104 -1.78 -3.25 15.78
N PHE A 105 -2.92 -3.65 15.20
CA PHE A 105 -4.17 -3.87 15.94
C PHE A 105 -4.05 -5.07 16.89
N ARG A 106 -3.51 -6.19 16.40
CA ARG A 106 -3.28 -7.37 17.26
C ARG A 106 -2.38 -7.05 18.46
N GLN A 107 -1.31 -6.30 18.27
CA GLN A 107 -0.44 -5.91 19.37
C GLN A 107 -1.19 -5.03 20.39
N LEU A 108 -2.01 -4.10 19.93
CA LEU A 108 -2.82 -3.26 20.83
C LEU A 108 -3.84 -4.10 21.62
N GLU A 109 -4.44 -5.11 21.01
CA GLU A 109 -5.35 -6.04 21.64
C GLU A 109 -4.62 -6.92 22.68
N GLU A 110 -3.54 -7.61 22.27
CA GLU A 110 -2.85 -8.62 23.07
C GLU A 110 -2.02 -8.03 24.21
N GLU A 111 -1.38 -6.85 24.00
CA GLU A 111 -0.43 -6.28 24.96
C GLU A 111 -0.97 -5.04 25.70
N PHE A 112 -1.93 -4.30 25.10
CA PHE A 112 -2.38 -3.00 25.62
C PHE A 112 -3.87 -2.97 26.01
N GLY A 113 -4.58 -4.11 25.91
CA GLY A 113 -5.95 -4.26 26.37
C GLY A 113 -6.96 -3.43 25.59
N TYR A 114 -6.77 -3.27 24.27
CA TYR A 114 -7.78 -2.72 23.37
C TYR A 114 -8.76 -3.82 22.96
N ASP A 115 -10.01 -3.43 22.73
CA ASP A 115 -11.04 -4.29 22.12
C ASP A 115 -11.07 -4.02 20.62
N VAL A 116 -10.82 -5.04 19.79
CA VAL A 116 -10.71 -4.90 18.35
C VAL A 116 -11.83 -5.66 17.63
N THR A 117 -12.63 -4.95 16.86
CA THR A 117 -13.57 -5.56 15.92
C THR A 117 -12.88 -5.73 14.55
N TYR A 118 -12.73 -6.99 14.12
CA TYR A 118 -12.22 -7.36 12.80
C TYR A 118 -13.39 -7.62 11.86
N LEU A 119 -13.53 -6.81 10.80
CA LEU A 119 -14.57 -6.98 9.80
C LEU A 119 -14.11 -7.98 8.74
N ASP A 120 -14.97 -8.95 8.44
CA ASP A 120 -14.79 -9.81 7.28
C ASP A 120 -15.28 -9.11 6.02
N PRO A 121 -14.61 -9.26 4.86
CA PRO A 121 -15.10 -8.74 3.60
C PRO A 121 -16.40 -9.45 3.19
N ASP A 122 -17.22 -8.77 2.41
CA ASP A 122 -18.35 -9.39 1.74
C ASP A 122 -17.90 -10.40 0.67
N LYS A 123 -18.87 -11.08 0.03
CA LYS A 123 -18.59 -12.08 -1.03
C LYS A 123 -17.87 -11.51 -2.26
N ASP A 124 -17.93 -10.21 -2.47
CA ASP A 124 -17.27 -9.48 -3.55
C ASP A 124 -15.93 -8.86 -3.10
N GLY A 125 -15.47 -9.17 -1.87
CA GLY A 125 -14.17 -8.77 -1.34
C GLY A 125 -14.11 -7.36 -0.76
N HIS A 126 -15.25 -6.72 -0.46
CA HIS A 126 -15.32 -5.34 0.01
C HIS A 126 -15.70 -5.23 1.48
N ILE A 127 -15.19 -4.18 2.12
CA ILE A 127 -15.70 -3.66 3.40
C ILE A 127 -16.57 -2.45 3.09
N SER A 128 -17.86 -2.54 3.42
CA SER A 128 -18.82 -1.46 3.15
C SER A 128 -18.91 -0.46 4.30
N ALA A 129 -19.40 0.75 3.98
CA ALA A 129 -19.70 1.78 4.98
C ALA A 129 -20.77 1.32 5.99
N GLU A 130 -21.73 0.48 5.57
CA GLU A 130 -22.76 -0.07 6.47
C GLU A 130 -22.16 -1.05 7.48
N MET A 131 -21.25 -1.94 7.06
CA MET A 131 -20.53 -2.84 7.97
C MET A 131 -19.75 -2.06 9.04
N VAL A 132 -19.08 -0.98 8.65
CA VAL A 132 -18.38 -0.10 9.58
C VAL A 132 -19.36 0.57 10.53
N LYS A 133 -20.48 1.10 10.03
CA LYS A 133 -21.53 1.76 10.82
C LYS A 133 -22.09 0.83 11.90
N ASP A 134 -22.36 -0.43 11.55
CA ASP A 134 -22.92 -1.42 12.47
C ASP A 134 -21.92 -1.84 13.56
N ALA A 135 -20.60 -1.74 13.27
CA ALA A 135 -19.53 -2.04 14.23
C ALA A 135 -19.17 -0.85 15.14
N LEU A 136 -19.59 0.38 14.81
CA LEU A 136 -19.26 1.57 15.61
C LEU A 136 -19.92 1.51 17.00
N ARG A 137 -19.14 1.87 18.04
CA ARG A 137 -19.57 1.98 19.44
C ARG A 137 -19.20 3.36 20.00
N SER A 138 -19.87 3.80 21.04
CA SER A 138 -19.61 5.11 21.68
C SER A 138 -18.13 5.34 22.04
N GLU A 139 -17.43 4.26 22.40
CA GLU A 139 -16.00 4.25 22.76
C GLU A 139 -15.06 3.95 21.60
N THR A 140 -15.54 3.84 20.35
CA THR A 140 -14.67 3.60 19.19
C THR A 140 -13.71 4.77 18.98
N LEU A 141 -12.41 4.50 19.02
CA LEU A 141 -11.35 5.49 18.78
C LEU A 141 -10.97 5.56 17.30
N LEU A 142 -10.74 4.42 16.68
CA LEU A 142 -10.15 4.34 15.34
C LEU A 142 -10.87 3.28 14.49
N VAL A 143 -11.13 3.66 13.25
CA VAL A 143 -11.45 2.75 12.15
C VAL A 143 -10.29 2.79 11.17
N SER A 144 -9.77 1.63 10.75
CA SER A 144 -8.69 1.54 9.75
C SER A 144 -9.05 0.50 8.70
N ILE A 145 -9.34 0.95 7.49
CA ILE A 145 -9.70 0.10 6.33
C ILE A 145 -8.85 0.51 5.14
N MET A 146 -8.13 -0.45 4.53
CA MET A 146 -7.31 -0.19 3.36
C MET A 146 -8.15 0.17 2.13
N GLN A 147 -7.63 1.05 1.27
CA GLN A 147 -8.30 1.42 0.03
C GLN A 147 -8.30 0.27 -0.98
N VAL A 148 -7.14 -0.34 -1.22
CA VAL A 148 -6.99 -1.40 -2.22
C VAL A 148 -6.31 -2.60 -1.59
N ASN A 149 -6.98 -3.76 -1.65
CA ASN A 149 -6.40 -5.00 -1.14
C ASN A 149 -5.26 -5.51 -2.03
N ASN A 150 -4.14 -5.85 -1.43
CA ASN A 150 -2.92 -6.25 -2.14
C ASN A 150 -2.90 -7.71 -2.62
N GLU A 151 -3.89 -8.54 -2.27
CA GLU A 151 -3.96 -9.95 -2.68
C GLU A 151 -4.93 -10.18 -3.83
N ILE A 152 -6.05 -9.50 -3.83
CA ILE A 152 -7.09 -9.66 -4.83
C ILE A 152 -7.34 -8.39 -5.66
N GLY A 153 -6.89 -7.21 -5.19
CA GLY A 153 -7.12 -5.94 -5.87
C GLY A 153 -8.48 -5.29 -5.59
N ALA A 154 -9.29 -5.84 -4.67
CA ALA A 154 -10.58 -5.22 -4.32
C ALA A 154 -10.38 -3.78 -3.84
N VAL A 155 -11.21 -2.87 -4.32
CA VAL A 155 -11.15 -1.43 -4.03
C VAL A 155 -12.31 -1.07 -3.10
N ASN A 156 -12.02 -0.70 -1.86
CA ASN A 156 -13.02 -0.23 -0.90
C ASN A 156 -13.39 1.22 -1.17
N ASP A 157 -14.67 1.54 -0.99
CA ASP A 157 -15.17 2.92 -0.99
C ASP A 157 -14.83 3.59 0.36
N VAL A 158 -13.56 3.99 0.50
CA VAL A 158 -13.04 4.62 1.72
C VAL A 158 -13.64 6.00 1.97
N GLU A 159 -14.16 6.66 0.94
CA GLU A 159 -14.82 7.95 1.06
C GLU A 159 -16.17 7.82 1.76
N SER A 160 -17.00 6.85 1.34
CA SER A 160 -18.28 6.54 2.03
C SER A 160 -18.05 6.05 3.47
N ILE A 161 -16.99 5.26 3.71
CA ILE A 161 -16.60 4.86 5.08
C ILE A 161 -16.23 6.08 5.91
N ALA A 162 -15.39 6.99 5.37
CA ALA A 162 -15.01 8.22 6.05
C ALA A 162 -16.22 9.10 6.41
N GLU A 163 -17.22 9.19 5.54
CA GLU A 163 -18.46 9.93 5.81
C GLU A 163 -19.25 9.35 6.99
N VAL A 164 -19.27 8.03 7.12
CA VAL A 164 -19.93 7.36 8.26
C VAL A 164 -19.15 7.63 9.54
N VAL A 165 -17.82 7.43 9.53
CA VAL A 165 -16.97 7.64 10.70
C VAL A 165 -17.02 9.10 11.16
N LYS A 166 -17.00 10.07 10.25
CA LYS A 166 -17.08 11.50 10.56
C LYS A 166 -18.35 11.91 11.33
N LYS A 167 -19.44 11.18 11.15
CA LYS A 167 -20.70 11.40 11.91
C LYS A 167 -20.65 10.83 13.31
N HIS A 168 -19.57 10.10 13.68
CA HIS A 168 -19.38 9.48 14.98
C HIS A 168 -18.32 10.24 15.80
N PRO A 169 -18.73 11.08 16.78
CA PRO A 169 -17.83 11.99 17.50
C PRO A 169 -16.69 11.27 18.23
N GLY A 170 -15.47 11.78 18.04
CA GLY A 170 -14.26 11.26 18.71
C GLY A 170 -13.71 9.99 18.10
N THR A 171 -14.25 9.52 16.97
CA THR A 171 -13.69 8.42 16.17
C THR A 171 -12.88 8.99 15.01
N TYR A 172 -11.72 8.40 14.76
CA TYR A 172 -10.83 8.76 13.65
C TYR A 172 -10.86 7.69 12.57
N PHE A 173 -10.62 8.11 11.32
CA PHE A 173 -10.50 7.21 10.20
C PHE A 173 -9.09 7.23 9.58
N HIS A 174 -8.48 6.05 9.49
CA HIS A 174 -7.22 5.80 8.80
C HIS A 174 -7.44 4.88 7.60
N THR A 175 -6.73 5.11 6.50
CA THR A 175 -6.70 4.21 5.34
C THR A 175 -5.27 3.99 4.84
N ASP A 176 -4.90 2.73 4.56
CA ASP A 176 -3.69 2.40 3.81
C ASP A 176 -3.98 2.53 2.31
N ILE A 177 -3.44 3.59 1.68
CA ILE A 177 -3.60 3.86 0.25
C ILE A 177 -2.41 3.38 -0.59
N THR A 178 -1.54 2.54 -0.03
CA THR A 178 -0.28 2.11 -0.65
C THR A 178 -0.47 1.49 -2.02
N GLN A 179 -1.52 0.72 -2.23
CA GLN A 179 -1.81 0.10 -3.52
C GLN A 179 -2.65 1.00 -4.43
N GLY A 180 -3.30 2.02 -3.89
CA GLY A 180 -4.15 2.94 -4.63
C GLY A 180 -3.40 4.13 -5.24
N VAL A 181 -2.40 4.68 -4.55
CA VAL A 181 -1.67 5.87 -5.01
C VAL A 181 -1.12 5.67 -6.42
N GLY A 182 -1.44 6.63 -7.32
CA GLY A 182 -1.04 6.59 -8.72
C GLY A 182 -1.73 5.50 -9.56
N LYS A 183 -2.80 4.87 -9.06
CA LYS A 183 -3.55 3.80 -9.75
C LYS A 183 -5.07 4.01 -9.68
N VAL A 184 -5.60 4.37 -8.51
CA VAL A 184 -7.01 4.74 -8.31
C VAL A 184 -7.09 6.10 -7.63
N ASP A 185 -8.22 6.78 -7.80
CA ASP A 185 -8.45 8.08 -7.15
C ASP A 185 -8.80 7.89 -5.67
N VAL A 186 -8.52 8.91 -4.89
CA VAL A 186 -8.93 9.02 -3.49
C VAL A 186 -9.11 10.50 -3.12
N ASP A 187 -10.28 10.85 -2.55
CA ASP A 187 -10.50 12.16 -1.93
C ASP A 187 -10.22 12.06 -0.41
N LEU A 188 -9.16 12.71 0.03
CA LEU A 188 -8.77 12.74 1.45
C LEU A 188 -9.56 13.77 2.29
N LYS A 189 -10.59 14.40 1.76
CA LYS A 189 -11.34 15.48 2.44
C LYS A 189 -11.89 15.07 3.80
N ASN A 190 -12.50 13.88 3.89
CA ASN A 190 -13.10 13.35 5.11
C ASN A 190 -12.24 12.27 5.80
N ILE A 191 -11.07 11.97 5.26
CA ILE A 191 -10.13 10.97 5.80
C ILE A 191 -9.16 11.69 6.75
N ASP A 192 -9.02 11.17 7.98
CA ASP A 192 -8.19 11.80 9.01
C ASP A 192 -6.71 11.45 8.85
N MET A 193 -6.42 10.21 8.43
CA MET A 193 -5.05 9.73 8.20
C MET A 193 -5.00 8.79 6.98
N ALA A 194 -3.92 8.89 6.21
CA ALA A 194 -3.64 7.99 5.08
C ALA A 194 -2.15 7.68 4.98
N SER A 195 -1.81 6.45 4.62
CA SER A 195 -0.43 5.97 4.56
C SER A 195 -0.07 5.40 3.21
N PHE A 196 1.16 5.67 2.71
CA PHE A 196 1.65 5.00 1.50
C PHE A 196 3.18 4.86 1.45
N SER A 197 3.66 3.97 0.57
CA SER A 197 5.08 3.70 0.30
C SER A 197 5.47 4.06 -1.14
N ALA A 198 6.63 4.68 -1.30
CA ALA A 198 7.17 5.07 -2.60
C ALA A 198 7.48 3.88 -3.53
N HIS A 199 7.94 2.75 -2.98
CA HIS A 199 8.37 1.60 -3.79
C HIS A 199 7.22 0.83 -4.48
N LYS A 200 5.97 1.24 -4.28
CA LYS A 200 4.79 0.71 -5.00
C LYS A 200 4.40 1.58 -6.20
N ILE A 201 5.10 2.70 -6.38
CA ILE A 201 4.89 3.68 -7.44
C ILE A 201 6.20 4.09 -8.12
N HIS A 202 7.11 3.13 -8.31
CA HIS A 202 8.41 3.30 -8.94
C HIS A 202 9.39 4.23 -8.20
N GLY A 203 9.21 4.37 -6.87
CA GLY A 203 10.09 5.13 -5.99
C GLY A 203 11.09 4.28 -5.22
N LEU A 204 11.84 4.97 -4.35
CA LEU A 204 12.85 4.33 -3.50
C LEU A 204 12.20 3.48 -2.40
N LYS A 205 12.80 2.33 -2.09
CA LYS A 205 12.56 1.62 -0.83
C LYS A 205 13.08 2.45 0.34
N GLY A 206 12.48 2.30 1.51
CA GLY A 206 12.85 3.11 2.68
C GLY A 206 12.29 4.53 2.63
N SER A 207 11.20 4.76 1.86
CA SER A 207 10.52 6.03 1.70
C SER A 207 9.00 5.85 1.72
N GLY A 208 8.31 6.67 2.49
CA GLY A 208 6.85 6.70 2.59
C GLY A 208 6.35 7.94 3.30
N VAL A 209 5.06 8.03 3.43
CA VAL A 209 4.37 9.18 4.02
C VAL A 209 3.21 8.70 4.88
N LEU A 210 3.05 9.35 6.03
CA LEU A 210 1.78 9.47 6.73
C LEU A 210 1.20 10.86 6.44
N ILE A 211 0.02 10.90 5.84
CA ILE A 211 -0.82 12.09 5.77
C ILE A 211 -1.72 12.08 6.99
N LYS A 212 -1.73 13.14 7.78
CA LYS A 212 -2.60 13.27 8.95
C LYS A 212 -3.20 14.66 9.04
N LYS A 213 -4.48 14.79 9.25
CA LYS A 213 -5.13 16.10 9.42
C LYS A 213 -4.54 16.87 10.61
N GLY A 214 -4.47 18.18 10.52
CA GLY A 214 -3.84 19.04 11.53
C GLY A 214 -4.38 18.85 12.95
N PHE A 215 -5.65 18.50 13.12
CA PHE A 215 -6.29 18.24 14.42
C PHE A 215 -5.96 16.86 15.01
N VAL A 216 -5.41 15.92 14.23
CA VAL A 216 -5.02 14.59 14.73
C VAL A 216 -3.72 14.71 15.51
N ASN A 217 -3.75 14.39 16.79
CA ASN A 217 -2.58 14.37 17.66
C ASN A 217 -2.08 12.94 17.85
N LEU A 218 -0.81 12.70 17.59
CA LEU A 218 -0.17 11.40 17.71
C LEU A 218 0.95 11.44 18.76
N SER A 219 1.09 10.38 19.53
CA SER A 219 2.31 10.14 20.30
C SER A 219 3.39 9.58 19.37
N PRO A 220 4.64 10.06 19.42
CA PRO A 220 5.71 9.50 18.61
C PRO A 220 5.99 8.04 19.01
N ILE A 221 6.14 7.16 18.01
CA ILE A 221 6.59 5.77 18.22
C ILE A 221 8.11 5.65 18.04
N ILE A 222 8.73 6.58 17.33
CA ILE A 222 10.19 6.74 17.25
C ILE A 222 10.53 8.04 17.95
N SER A 223 11.05 7.94 19.17
CA SER A 223 11.46 9.08 19.98
C SER A 223 12.79 9.68 19.46
N GLY A 224 12.94 11.00 19.57
CA GLY A 224 14.15 11.70 19.12
C GLY A 224 14.03 13.20 19.25
N GLY A 225 14.60 13.93 18.29
CA GLY A 225 14.51 15.39 18.20
C GLY A 225 13.15 15.88 17.70
N GLN A 226 13.11 17.13 17.26
CA GLN A 226 11.87 17.79 16.78
C GLN A 226 11.58 17.56 15.28
N GLN A 227 12.28 16.60 14.65
CA GLN A 227 12.03 16.23 13.25
C GLN A 227 10.56 15.83 13.07
N GLU A 228 10.04 16.06 11.87
CA GLU A 228 8.64 15.76 11.50
C GLU A 228 7.64 16.28 12.57
N TYR A 229 7.84 17.54 12.98
CA TYR A 229 7.01 18.23 13.97
C TYR A 229 6.99 17.53 15.35
N GLY A 230 8.07 16.84 15.73
CA GLY A 230 8.19 16.08 16.99
C GLY A 230 7.45 14.74 17.00
N ILE A 231 6.85 14.35 15.88
CA ILE A 231 6.05 13.11 15.76
C ILE A 231 6.91 11.92 15.34
N ARG A 232 8.00 12.19 14.61
CA ARG A 232 8.93 11.15 14.14
C ARG A 232 10.37 11.66 14.26
N GLY A 233 11.06 11.25 15.32
CA GLY A 233 12.42 11.69 15.63
C GLY A 233 13.48 10.98 14.77
N GLY A 234 14.70 11.50 14.82
CA GLY A 234 15.87 10.99 14.11
C GLY A 234 16.23 11.81 12.87
N THR A 235 17.50 11.83 12.53
CA THR A 235 18.03 12.57 11.37
C THR A 235 17.21 12.27 10.11
N SER A 236 16.77 13.34 9.46
CA SER A 236 15.92 13.23 8.27
C SER A 236 16.66 12.55 7.12
N ASN A 237 16.00 11.61 6.45
CA ASN A 237 16.48 11.06 5.17
C ASN A 237 16.10 12.03 4.03
N ALA A 238 16.65 13.25 4.11
CA ALA A 238 16.21 14.39 3.32
C ALA A 238 16.27 14.11 1.81
N LEU A 239 17.34 13.49 1.31
CA LEU A 239 17.48 13.22 -0.12
C LEU A 239 16.41 12.26 -0.66
N THR A 240 16.06 11.25 0.14
CA THR A 240 14.97 10.31 -0.19
C THR A 240 13.61 11.02 -0.17
N ASN A 241 13.39 11.90 0.81
CA ASN A 241 12.17 12.70 0.94
C ASN A 241 12.03 13.70 -0.23
N ILE A 242 13.15 14.27 -0.70
CA ILE A 242 13.17 15.18 -1.86
C ILE A 242 12.71 14.45 -3.13
N VAL A 243 13.22 13.27 -3.41
CA VAL A 243 12.83 12.53 -4.62
C VAL A 243 11.44 11.91 -4.56
N LEU A 244 10.86 11.78 -3.36
CA LEU A 244 9.50 11.25 -3.22
C LEU A 244 8.46 12.13 -3.92
N ALA A 245 8.60 13.45 -3.87
CA ALA A 245 7.70 14.35 -4.61
C ALA A 245 7.79 14.13 -6.13
N LYS A 246 9.00 13.93 -6.67
CA LYS A 246 9.18 13.58 -8.09
C LYS A 246 8.54 12.23 -8.41
N THR A 247 8.74 11.23 -7.55
CA THR A 247 8.14 9.90 -7.67
C THR A 247 6.62 10.00 -7.75
N LEU A 248 6.01 10.70 -6.81
CA LEU A 248 4.54 10.87 -6.75
C LEU A 248 4.01 11.59 -8.00
N ARG A 249 4.66 12.68 -8.44
CA ARG A 249 4.27 13.40 -9.65
C ARG A 249 4.28 12.49 -10.88
N ILE A 250 5.36 11.72 -11.08
CA ILE A 250 5.46 10.77 -12.20
C ILE A 250 4.37 9.70 -12.11
N ALA A 251 4.08 9.18 -10.92
CA ALA A 251 3.03 8.19 -10.73
C ALA A 251 1.64 8.74 -11.10
N MET A 252 1.33 9.98 -10.70
CA MET A 252 0.05 10.61 -11.03
C MET A 252 -0.06 10.91 -12.54
N GLU A 253 1.00 11.40 -13.17
CA GLU A 253 1.06 11.61 -14.63
C GLU A 253 0.90 10.28 -15.39
N ASN A 254 1.54 9.22 -14.93
CA ASN A 254 1.50 7.91 -15.59
C ASN A 254 0.15 7.21 -15.43
N LYS A 255 -0.58 7.44 -14.35
CA LYS A 255 -1.93 6.89 -14.13
C LYS A 255 -2.84 7.19 -15.33
N ASP A 256 -2.93 8.45 -15.73
CA ASP A 256 -3.80 8.86 -16.84
C ASP A 256 -3.19 8.48 -18.19
N LYS A 257 -1.87 8.69 -18.33
CA LYS A 257 -1.14 8.42 -19.57
C LYS A 257 -1.20 6.97 -20.03
N TYR A 258 -1.14 6.03 -19.10
CA TYR A 258 -1.08 4.59 -19.41
C TYR A 258 -2.39 3.85 -19.15
N HIS A 259 -3.46 4.55 -18.79
CA HIS A 259 -4.75 3.92 -18.46
C HIS A 259 -5.20 2.94 -19.55
N ASP A 260 -5.36 3.40 -20.79
CA ASP A 260 -5.86 2.58 -21.90
C ASP A 260 -4.92 1.42 -22.25
N TYR A 261 -3.63 1.64 -22.06
CA TYR A 261 -2.64 0.58 -22.25
C TYR A 261 -2.76 -0.52 -21.18
N LEU A 262 -2.94 -0.13 -19.94
CA LEU A 262 -3.13 -1.08 -18.83
C LEU A 262 -4.44 -1.86 -18.98
N VAL A 263 -5.51 -1.22 -19.47
CA VAL A 263 -6.77 -1.91 -19.82
C VAL A 263 -6.51 -2.97 -20.88
N GLN A 264 -5.74 -2.66 -21.96
CA GLN A 264 -5.41 -3.63 -22.99
C GLN A 264 -4.60 -4.82 -22.46
N LEU A 265 -3.63 -4.59 -21.55
CA LEU A 265 -2.86 -5.67 -20.91
C LEU A 265 -3.75 -6.52 -20.01
N HIS A 266 -4.66 -5.89 -19.25
CA HIS A 266 -5.62 -6.59 -18.41
C HIS A 266 -6.53 -7.50 -19.26
N ASP A 267 -7.16 -6.96 -20.29
CA ASP A 267 -8.08 -7.71 -21.16
C ASP A 267 -7.37 -8.88 -21.83
N GLN A 268 -6.15 -8.66 -22.33
CA GLN A 268 -5.32 -9.72 -22.91
C GLN A 268 -5.02 -10.84 -21.90
N LEU A 269 -4.69 -10.46 -20.65
CA LEU A 269 -4.43 -11.43 -19.59
C LEU A 269 -5.71 -12.22 -19.24
N ILE A 270 -6.82 -11.53 -19.02
CA ILE A 270 -8.11 -12.17 -18.68
C ILE A 270 -8.56 -13.11 -19.81
N ASP A 271 -8.52 -12.65 -21.06
CA ASP A 271 -8.91 -13.50 -22.21
C ASP A 271 -8.07 -14.76 -22.31
N GLY A 272 -6.76 -14.66 -22.11
CA GLY A 272 -5.86 -15.79 -22.15
C GLY A 272 -5.98 -16.76 -20.97
N LEU A 273 -6.55 -16.30 -19.84
CA LEU A 273 -6.76 -17.13 -18.64
C LEU A 273 -8.08 -17.91 -18.65
N LYS A 274 -9.10 -17.49 -19.42
CA LYS A 274 -10.48 -18.04 -19.39
C LYS A 274 -10.56 -19.57 -19.45
N ASP A 275 -9.73 -20.18 -20.30
CA ASP A 275 -9.72 -21.63 -20.50
C ASP A 275 -8.51 -22.32 -19.84
N THR A 276 -7.75 -21.59 -19.01
CA THR A 276 -6.46 -22.08 -18.48
C THR A 276 -6.46 -22.13 -16.95
N ALA A 277 -7.10 -21.18 -16.28
CA ALA A 277 -7.13 -21.08 -14.82
C ALA A 277 -8.47 -20.52 -14.34
N LYS A 278 -8.82 -20.79 -13.09
CA LYS A 278 -9.97 -20.16 -12.44
C LYS A 278 -9.56 -18.74 -12.02
N ILE A 279 -10.22 -17.72 -12.55
CA ILE A 279 -10.07 -16.34 -12.08
C ILE A 279 -10.84 -16.22 -10.76
N ASN A 280 -10.12 -15.91 -9.68
CA ASN A 280 -10.71 -15.73 -8.35
C ASN A 280 -11.24 -14.29 -8.20
N TYR A 281 -10.50 -13.31 -8.72
CA TYR A 281 -10.86 -11.90 -8.67
C TYR A 281 -10.14 -11.09 -9.75
N ASP A 282 -10.89 -10.22 -10.45
CA ASP A 282 -10.43 -9.34 -11.55
C ASP A 282 -11.17 -8.00 -11.63
N LYS A 283 -12.09 -7.72 -10.69
CA LYS A 283 -13.03 -6.58 -10.76
C LYS A 283 -12.53 -5.29 -10.09
N GLY A 284 -11.36 -5.33 -9.47
CA GLY A 284 -10.83 -4.22 -8.70
C GLY A 284 -9.74 -3.45 -9.44
N LEU A 285 -8.53 -3.44 -8.85
CA LEU A 285 -7.36 -2.83 -9.47
C LEU A 285 -6.98 -3.60 -10.75
N MET A 286 -7.12 -2.96 -11.91
CA MET A 286 -6.90 -3.58 -13.22
C MET A 286 -5.51 -4.21 -13.41
N THR A 287 -4.53 -3.78 -12.64
CA THR A 287 -3.15 -4.29 -12.70
C THR A 287 -2.89 -5.47 -11.77
N LEU A 288 -3.93 -6.04 -11.18
CA LEU A 288 -3.84 -7.20 -10.28
C LEU A 288 -4.94 -8.20 -10.58
N VAL A 289 -4.55 -9.44 -10.84
CA VAL A 289 -5.46 -10.59 -11.05
C VAL A 289 -5.05 -11.71 -10.11
N ASN A 290 -6.04 -12.27 -9.40
CA ASN A 290 -5.84 -13.46 -8.56
C ASN A 290 -6.49 -14.66 -9.24
N ILE A 291 -5.73 -15.74 -9.42
CA ILE A 291 -6.17 -16.97 -10.08
C ILE A 291 -5.92 -18.19 -9.23
N SER A 292 -6.65 -19.28 -9.46
CA SER A 292 -6.32 -20.62 -8.97
C SER A 292 -6.04 -21.57 -10.12
N THR A 293 -5.06 -22.46 -9.92
CA THR A 293 -4.69 -23.51 -10.88
C THR A 293 -4.89 -24.89 -10.26
N PRO A 294 -5.03 -25.99 -11.05
CA PRO A 294 -5.12 -27.34 -10.50
C PRO A 294 -3.79 -27.85 -9.91
N VAL A 295 -2.69 -27.12 -10.12
CA VAL A 295 -1.34 -27.45 -9.62
C VAL A 295 -1.03 -26.56 -8.42
N GLN A 296 -0.36 -27.11 -7.41
CA GLN A 296 0.02 -26.35 -6.20
C GLN A 296 0.86 -25.14 -6.54
N SER A 297 0.56 -24.03 -5.85
CA SER A 297 1.18 -22.72 -6.11
C SER A 297 2.71 -22.74 -5.99
N GLU A 298 3.29 -23.49 -5.07
CA GLU A 298 4.75 -23.63 -4.96
C GLU A 298 5.38 -24.30 -6.18
N VAL A 299 4.74 -25.34 -6.73
CA VAL A 299 5.18 -26.00 -7.97
C VAL A 299 5.09 -25.05 -9.13
N MET A 300 3.98 -24.30 -9.24
CA MET A 300 3.78 -23.29 -10.28
C MET A 300 4.82 -22.17 -10.20
N LEU A 301 5.08 -21.64 -9.00
CA LEU A 301 6.08 -20.60 -8.79
C LEU A 301 7.48 -21.04 -9.25
N ASN A 302 7.90 -22.24 -8.85
CA ASN A 302 9.20 -22.77 -9.22
C ASN A 302 9.29 -22.98 -10.75
N ALA A 303 8.27 -23.60 -11.36
CA ALA A 303 8.24 -23.87 -12.79
C ALA A 303 8.20 -22.57 -13.63
N LEU A 304 7.46 -21.55 -13.19
CA LEU A 304 7.45 -20.22 -13.85
C LEU A 304 8.78 -19.50 -13.67
N ASN A 305 9.37 -19.54 -12.47
CA ASN A 305 10.67 -18.93 -12.20
C ASN A 305 11.80 -19.56 -13.04
N ASP A 306 11.79 -20.86 -13.25
CA ASP A 306 12.74 -21.58 -14.14
C ASP A 306 12.63 -21.10 -15.60
N LYS A 307 11.48 -20.56 -15.99
CA LYS A 307 11.25 -19.91 -17.29
C LYS A 307 11.48 -18.40 -17.27
N GLY A 308 11.97 -17.86 -16.15
CA GLY A 308 12.25 -16.43 -15.98
C GLY A 308 11.03 -15.57 -15.71
N ILE A 309 9.89 -16.16 -15.30
CA ILE A 309 8.64 -15.45 -14.98
C ILE A 309 8.47 -15.38 -13.46
N MET A 310 8.34 -14.17 -12.95
CA MET A 310 8.19 -13.89 -11.53
C MET A 310 6.74 -13.47 -11.23
N VAL A 311 6.03 -14.29 -10.46
CA VAL A 311 4.69 -14.04 -9.90
C VAL A 311 4.72 -14.33 -8.40
N SER A 312 3.62 -14.08 -7.68
CA SER A 312 3.51 -14.38 -6.26
C SER A 312 2.35 -15.35 -5.97
N SER A 313 2.46 -16.15 -4.91
CA SER A 313 1.37 -17.02 -4.42
C SER A 313 0.80 -16.55 -3.08
N LYS A 314 1.59 -15.81 -2.31
CA LYS A 314 1.25 -15.27 -0.99
C LYS A 314 1.81 -13.86 -0.87
N SER A 315 1.34 -13.10 0.11
CA SER A 315 2.02 -11.84 0.41
C SER A 315 3.50 -12.11 0.69
N THR A 316 4.37 -11.27 0.16
CA THR A 316 5.83 -11.43 0.28
C THR A 316 6.27 -11.51 1.75
N CYS A 317 5.51 -10.90 2.67
CA CYS A 317 5.78 -10.93 4.12
C CYS A 317 5.39 -12.28 4.76
N GLY A 318 4.41 -13.01 4.22
CA GLY A 318 3.95 -14.33 4.73
C GLY A 318 4.64 -15.52 4.05
N SER A 319 5.29 -15.35 2.89
CA SER A 319 5.84 -16.44 2.07
C SER A 319 6.96 -17.25 2.75
N ARG A 320 7.63 -16.71 3.77
CA ARG A 320 8.69 -17.40 4.55
C ARG A 320 8.20 -17.93 5.89
N LYS A 321 6.94 -17.71 6.26
CA LYS A 321 6.29 -18.24 7.46
C LYS A 321 5.01 -18.95 7.03
N ASN A 322 4.67 -20.05 7.70
CA ASN A 322 3.40 -20.77 7.50
C ASN A 322 2.20 -20.00 8.09
N GLU A 323 2.09 -18.69 7.80
CA GLU A 323 0.93 -17.89 8.17
C GLU A 323 -0.12 -17.99 7.06
N LEU A 324 -1.36 -18.30 7.43
CA LEU A 324 -2.50 -18.33 6.50
C LEU A 324 -2.67 -16.98 5.81
N ASN A 325 -2.95 -16.99 4.52
CA ASN A 325 -3.35 -15.79 3.80
C ASN A 325 -4.77 -15.39 4.21
N ARG A 326 -4.88 -14.40 5.08
CA ARG A 326 -6.15 -13.96 5.66
C ARG A 326 -7.16 -13.54 4.61
N THR A 327 -6.71 -12.85 3.55
CA THR A 327 -7.57 -12.42 2.44
C THR A 327 -8.19 -13.61 1.72
N LEU A 328 -7.36 -14.54 1.27
CA LEU A 328 -7.82 -15.69 0.49
C LEU A 328 -8.71 -16.60 1.35
N ASN A 329 -8.32 -16.79 2.63
CA ASN A 329 -9.11 -17.58 3.56
C ASN A 329 -10.50 -16.98 3.82
N ALA A 330 -10.59 -15.65 4.02
CA ALA A 330 -11.87 -14.95 4.22
C ALA A 330 -12.81 -15.09 3.01
N LEU A 331 -12.26 -15.24 1.81
CA LEU A 331 -13.01 -15.41 0.57
C LEU A 331 -13.21 -16.89 0.16
N GLY A 332 -12.78 -17.83 0.99
CA GLY A 332 -12.89 -19.27 0.69
C GLY A 332 -12.02 -19.73 -0.49
N ILE A 333 -10.94 -19.01 -0.79
CA ILE A 333 -9.97 -19.34 -1.83
C ILE A 333 -8.84 -20.16 -1.21
N ASP A 334 -8.58 -21.35 -1.75
CA ASP A 334 -7.45 -22.17 -1.28
C ASP A 334 -6.10 -21.55 -1.71
N GLU A 335 -5.38 -21.02 -0.72
CA GLU A 335 -4.10 -20.34 -0.94
C GLU A 335 -3.02 -21.27 -1.52
N ASN A 336 -3.15 -22.59 -1.34
CA ASN A 336 -2.17 -23.55 -1.84
C ASN A 336 -2.22 -23.71 -3.37
N TYR A 337 -3.28 -23.23 -4.00
CA TYR A 337 -3.48 -23.27 -5.45
C TYR A 337 -3.61 -21.88 -6.08
N ALA A 338 -3.54 -20.82 -5.27
CA ALA A 338 -3.72 -19.46 -5.72
C ALA A 338 -2.41 -18.80 -6.18
N LEU A 339 -2.48 -18.04 -7.26
CA LEU A 339 -1.40 -17.19 -7.79
C LEU A 339 -1.89 -15.77 -7.92
N ARG A 340 -1.04 -14.81 -7.56
CA ARG A 340 -1.26 -13.39 -7.79
C ARG A 340 -0.37 -12.91 -8.91
N ILE A 341 -0.99 -12.40 -9.97
CA ILE A 341 -0.34 -11.79 -11.13
C ILE A 341 -0.55 -10.28 -11.02
N SER A 342 0.53 -9.51 -11.02
CA SER A 342 0.42 -8.06 -11.01
C SER A 342 1.47 -7.42 -11.90
N PHE A 343 1.03 -6.51 -12.74
CA PHE A 343 1.82 -5.83 -13.76
C PHE A 343 1.69 -4.31 -13.64
N ASP A 344 2.47 -3.59 -14.40
CA ASP A 344 2.40 -2.14 -14.52
C ASP A 344 2.70 -1.69 -15.96
N TYR A 345 2.76 -0.38 -16.18
CA TYR A 345 2.99 0.19 -17.52
C TYR A 345 4.36 -0.13 -18.13
N THR A 346 5.27 -0.76 -17.40
CA THR A 346 6.57 -1.19 -17.92
C THR A 346 6.52 -2.57 -18.56
N ASN A 347 5.45 -3.34 -18.32
CA ASN A 347 5.24 -4.63 -18.96
C ASN A 347 4.76 -4.46 -20.41
N SER A 348 5.11 -5.43 -21.26
CA SER A 348 4.67 -5.46 -22.66
C SER A 348 3.61 -6.53 -22.93
N LYS A 349 2.92 -6.40 -24.08
CA LYS A 349 1.97 -7.41 -24.56
C LYS A 349 2.64 -8.77 -24.77
N GLU A 350 3.87 -8.76 -25.29
CA GLU A 350 4.68 -9.95 -25.52
C GLU A 350 5.06 -10.66 -24.22
N GLU A 351 5.23 -9.92 -23.13
CA GLU A 351 5.45 -10.49 -21.80
C GLU A 351 4.21 -11.20 -21.26
N ILE A 352 3.02 -10.62 -21.46
CA ILE A 352 1.74 -11.26 -21.13
C ILE A 352 1.53 -12.53 -21.98
N ASP A 353 1.77 -12.48 -23.29
CA ASP A 353 1.67 -13.65 -24.18
C ASP A 353 2.64 -14.76 -23.75
N TYR A 354 3.87 -14.39 -23.40
CA TYR A 354 4.87 -15.36 -22.95
C TYR A 354 4.46 -16.01 -21.63
N PHE A 355 3.91 -15.24 -20.69
CA PHE A 355 3.35 -15.78 -19.44
C PHE A 355 2.22 -16.76 -19.71
N LEU A 356 1.21 -16.38 -20.50
CA LEU A 356 0.04 -17.22 -20.81
C LEU A 356 0.43 -18.53 -21.51
N LYS A 357 1.31 -18.45 -22.49
CA LYS A 357 1.85 -19.63 -23.19
C LYS A 357 2.57 -20.56 -22.19
N THR A 358 3.45 -20.01 -21.38
CA THR A 358 4.26 -20.79 -20.42
C THR A 358 3.38 -21.40 -19.33
N LEU A 359 2.38 -20.66 -18.83
CA LEU A 359 1.41 -21.17 -17.88
C LEU A 359 0.69 -22.41 -18.42
N LYS A 360 0.20 -22.34 -19.66
CA LYS A 360 -0.46 -23.46 -20.33
C LYS A 360 0.47 -24.67 -20.52
N GLU A 361 1.72 -24.45 -20.90
CA GLU A 361 2.73 -25.52 -21.05
C GLU A 361 3.00 -26.22 -19.69
N ILE A 362 3.11 -25.44 -18.60
CA ILE A 362 3.32 -25.99 -17.25
C ILE A 362 2.11 -26.79 -16.79
N LEU A 363 0.91 -26.26 -16.97
CA LEU A 363 -0.33 -26.97 -16.59
C LEU A 363 -0.47 -28.28 -17.36
N ASN A 364 -0.23 -28.29 -18.66
CA ASN A 364 -0.27 -29.53 -19.47
C ASN A 364 0.76 -30.58 -19.02
N LYS A 365 1.82 -30.16 -18.32
CA LYS A 365 2.87 -31.08 -17.84
C LYS A 365 2.57 -31.63 -16.43
N TYR A 366 1.93 -30.84 -15.56
CA TYR A 366 1.79 -31.16 -14.14
C TYR A 366 0.34 -31.35 -13.67
N ALA A 367 -0.68 -30.94 -14.44
CA ALA A 367 -2.08 -31.25 -14.21
C ALA A 367 -2.48 -32.53 -14.98
#